data_deb45f18297c3fe244c9447680ac913e
#
_entry.id   deb45f18297c3fe244c9447680ac913e
#
_cell.length_a   1.000
_cell.length_b   1.000
_cell.length_c   1.000
_cell.angle_alpha   90.00
_cell.angle_beta   90.00
_cell.angle_gamma   90.00
#
_symmetry.space_group_name_H-M   'P 1'
#
loop_
_entity.id
_entity.type
_entity.pdbx_description
1 polymer ?
#
loop_
_entity_poly.entity_id
_entity_poly.type
_entity_poly.pdbx_seq_one_letter_code
_entity_poly.pdbx_strand_id
1 'polypeptide(L)'
;MSNITFADIGKANNVTMQFENGYELSITKGSNAYSGTDTAEIAVLKDGKFVRIEGQGDDVIGWVTTDTIASVAYWLSLVDSSTGYLGAVRDAINDRSDEGVL
;
A
#
# COMPACT_ATOMS: atom_id res chain seq x y z
N MET A 1 6.72 11.43 -8.39
CA MET A 1 6.20 10.11 -8.04
C MET A 1 5.85 9.36 -9.31
N SER A 2 6.22 8.09 -9.35
CA SER A 2 5.91 7.25 -10.52
C SER A 2 4.42 6.99 -10.63
N ASN A 3 3.90 7.02 -11.86
CA ASN A 3 2.54 6.57 -12.12
C ASN A 3 2.55 5.06 -12.30
N ILE A 4 1.82 4.37 -11.44
CA ILE A 4 1.68 2.93 -11.51
C ILE A 4 0.21 2.60 -11.80
N THR A 5 -0.01 1.78 -12.81
CA THR A 5 -1.35 1.32 -13.17
C THR A 5 -1.50 -0.15 -12.83
N PHE A 6 -2.74 -0.62 -12.72
CA PHE A 6 -2.98 -2.04 -12.51
C PHE A 6 -2.50 -2.89 -13.70
N ALA A 7 -2.46 -2.33 -14.91
CA ALA A 7 -1.89 -3.03 -16.05
C ALA A 7 -0.39 -3.29 -15.85
N ASP A 8 0.33 -2.29 -15.32
CA ASP A 8 1.76 -2.46 -15.02
C ASP A 8 1.99 -3.49 -13.93
N ILE A 9 1.19 -3.43 -12.86
CA ILE A 9 1.31 -4.37 -11.74
C ILE A 9 0.98 -5.79 -12.21
N GLY A 10 -0.11 -5.97 -12.96
CA GLY A 10 -0.52 -7.27 -13.44
C GLY A 10 0.51 -7.92 -14.35
N LYS A 11 1.22 -7.13 -15.13
CA LYS A 11 2.28 -7.60 -16.01
C LYS A 11 3.51 -8.06 -15.24
N ALA A 12 3.86 -7.36 -14.15
CA ALA A 12 5.05 -7.64 -13.37
C ALA A 12 4.78 -8.53 -12.14
N ASN A 13 3.52 -8.75 -11.78
CA ASN A 13 3.04 -9.39 -10.54
C ASN A 13 3.30 -8.57 -9.28
N ASN A 14 4.40 -7.86 -9.20
CA ASN A 14 4.74 -7.02 -8.04
C ASN A 14 5.48 -5.78 -8.52
N VAL A 15 5.13 -4.67 -7.91
CA VAL A 15 5.84 -3.40 -8.08
C VAL A 15 6.14 -2.85 -6.71
N THR A 16 7.36 -2.40 -6.50
CA THR A 16 7.78 -1.77 -5.24
C THR A 16 8.15 -0.32 -5.50
N MET A 17 7.53 0.58 -4.73
CA MET A 17 7.86 2.00 -4.73
C MET A 17 8.76 2.28 -3.54
N GLN A 18 9.91 2.88 -3.77
CA GLN A 18 10.85 3.23 -2.72
C GLN A 18 10.85 4.74 -2.51
N PHE A 19 10.83 5.16 -1.26
CA PHE A 19 10.81 6.56 -0.88
C PHE A 19 12.11 6.96 -0.18
N GLU A 20 12.45 8.23 -0.24
CA GLU A 20 13.70 8.73 0.33
C GLU A 20 13.80 8.56 1.84
N ASN A 21 12.66 8.46 2.52
CA ASN A 21 12.60 8.26 3.96
C ASN A 21 12.87 6.82 4.40
N GLY A 22 13.19 5.92 3.48
CA GLY A 22 13.48 4.50 3.78
C GLY A 22 12.26 3.61 3.75
N TYR A 23 11.07 4.17 3.59
CA TYR A 23 9.85 3.38 3.45
C TYR A 23 9.69 2.88 2.03
N GLU A 24 9.01 1.75 1.89
CA GLU A 24 8.67 1.15 0.60
C GLU A 24 7.20 0.74 0.62
N LEU A 25 6.57 0.80 -0.54
CA LEU A 25 5.22 0.29 -0.76
C LEU A 25 5.29 -0.82 -1.78
N SER A 26 4.97 -2.03 -1.36
CA SER A 26 4.90 -3.20 -2.23
C SER A 26 3.47 -3.39 -2.69
N ILE A 27 3.27 -3.54 -4.00
CA ILE A 27 1.95 -3.69 -4.62
C ILE A 27 1.97 -4.96 -5.44
N THR A 28 1.10 -5.92 -5.10
CA THR A 28 1.11 -7.25 -5.70
C THR A 28 -0.26 -7.59 -6.28
N LYS A 29 -0.26 -8.16 -7.49
CA LYS A 29 -1.44 -8.76 -8.11
C LYS A 29 -1.11 -10.18 -8.52
N GLY A 30 -2.13 -11.02 -8.56
CA GLY A 30 -1.95 -12.40 -9.01
C GLY A 30 -2.79 -13.38 -8.22
N SER A 31 -2.76 -14.65 -8.63
CA SER A 31 -3.60 -15.70 -8.03
C SER A 31 -3.24 -15.99 -6.56
N ASN A 32 -2.02 -15.67 -6.14
CA ASN A 32 -1.56 -15.88 -4.77
C ASN A 32 -1.63 -14.62 -3.91
N ALA A 33 -2.20 -13.53 -4.42
CA ALA A 33 -2.35 -12.27 -3.70
C ALA A 33 -3.82 -12.01 -3.42
N TYR A 34 -4.09 -11.24 -2.36
CA TYR A 34 -5.44 -10.78 -2.05
C TYR A 34 -5.79 -9.63 -2.99
N SER A 35 -6.16 -9.98 -4.21
CA SER A 35 -6.44 -9.01 -5.26
C SER A 35 -7.61 -9.46 -6.14
N GLY A 36 -8.28 -8.49 -6.75
CA GLY A 36 -9.33 -8.70 -7.74
C GLY A 36 -8.97 -7.99 -9.03
N THR A 37 -9.96 -7.79 -9.90
CA THR A 37 -9.76 -7.12 -11.19
C THR A 37 -9.27 -5.69 -10.99
N ASP A 38 -9.89 -4.95 -10.06
CA ASP A 38 -9.63 -3.53 -9.83
C ASP A 38 -8.94 -3.27 -8.49
N THR A 39 -8.35 -4.29 -7.87
CA THR A 39 -7.70 -4.17 -6.57
C THR A 39 -6.38 -4.90 -6.57
N ALA A 40 -5.55 -4.59 -5.59
CA ALA A 40 -4.26 -5.24 -5.37
C ALA A 40 -4.03 -5.44 -3.89
N GLU A 41 -3.05 -6.27 -3.55
CA GLU A 41 -2.56 -6.43 -2.20
C GLU A 41 -1.38 -5.49 -2.00
N ILE A 42 -1.34 -4.80 -0.86
CA ILE A 42 -0.20 -3.92 -0.55
C ILE A 42 0.46 -4.32 0.75
N ALA A 43 1.72 -3.95 0.89
CA ALA A 43 2.47 -4.05 2.13
C ALA A 43 3.39 -2.85 2.26
N VAL A 44 3.57 -2.40 3.51
CA VAL A 44 4.50 -1.32 3.83
C VAL A 44 5.76 -1.93 4.42
N LEU A 45 6.92 -1.49 3.94
CA LEU A 45 8.20 -1.94 4.44
C LEU A 45 9.05 -0.75 4.87
N LYS A 46 9.94 -0.99 5.82
CA LYS A 46 10.96 -0.02 6.25
C LYS A 46 12.27 -0.77 6.36
N ASP A 47 13.25 -0.32 5.58
CA ASP A 47 14.58 -0.95 5.55
C ASP A 47 14.50 -2.47 5.27
N GLY A 48 13.59 -2.85 4.36
CA GLY A 48 13.41 -4.24 3.94
C GLY A 48 12.57 -5.11 4.86
N LYS A 49 12.02 -4.55 5.92
CA LYS A 49 11.20 -5.30 6.87
C LYS A 49 9.74 -4.84 6.81
N PHE A 50 8.82 -5.79 6.94
CA PHE A 50 7.40 -5.48 6.99
C PHE A 50 7.08 -4.59 8.19
N VAL A 51 6.24 -3.58 7.95
CA VAL A 51 5.71 -2.70 8.98
C VAL A 51 4.22 -2.96 9.08
N ARG A 52 3.77 -3.39 10.28
CA ARG A 52 2.35 -3.59 10.50
C ARG A 52 1.69 -2.25 10.79
N ILE A 53 0.58 -1.98 10.08
CA ILE A 53 -0.20 -0.77 10.30
C ILE A 53 -1.19 -1.03 11.41
N GLU A 54 -1.28 -0.12 12.37
CA GLU A 54 -2.20 -0.23 13.49
C GLU A 54 -3.63 -0.43 13.00
N GLY A 55 -4.34 -1.39 13.59
CA GLY A 55 -5.71 -1.72 13.21
C GLY A 55 -5.80 -2.75 12.10
N GLN A 56 -4.69 -3.15 11.50
CA GLN A 56 -4.66 -4.21 10.50
C GLN A 56 -4.21 -5.51 11.15
N GLY A 57 -4.87 -6.61 10.78
CA GLY A 57 -4.60 -7.90 11.40
C GLY A 57 -3.40 -8.64 10.81
N ASP A 58 -2.80 -8.12 9.75
CA ASP A 58 -1.74 -8.80 9.02
C ASP A 58 -0.73 -7.77 8.51
N ASP A 59 0.44 -8.25 8.09
CA ASP A 59 1.47 -7.42 7.48
C ASP A 59 1.11 -6.98 6.07
N VAL A 60 0.17 -7.66 5.43
CA VAL A 60 -0.31 -7.32 4.09
C VAL A 60 -1.77 -6.88 4.17
N ILE A 61 -2.16 -6.03 3.24
CA ILE A 61 -3.51 -5.47 3.16
C ILE A 61 -4.07 -5.80 1.78
N GLY A 62 -5.15 -6.56 1.76
CA GLY A 62 -5.75 -7.03 0.52
C GLY A 62 -6.83 -6.12 -0.04
N TRP A 63 -7.16 -6.35 -1.32
CA TRP A 63 -8.33 -5.77 -1.99
C TRP A 63 -8.33 -4.24 -2.01
N VAL A 64 -7.15 -3.64 -2.28
CA VAL A 64 -6.95 -2.19 -2.22
C VAL A 64 -7.10 -1.59 -3.63
N THR A 65 -7.90 -0.53 -3.74
CA THR A 65 -8.15 0.15 -5.02
C THR A 65 -6.98 1.06 -5.38
N THR A 66 -6.93 1.50 -6.65
CA THR A 66 -5.90 2.43 -7.13
C THR A 66 -5.93 3.75 -6.35
N ASP A 67 -7.12 4.24 -6.03
CA ASP A 67 -7.24 5.49 -5.28
C ASP A 67 -6.64 5.37 -3.88
N THR A 68 -6.90 4.27 -3.21
CA THR A 68 -6.32 4.02 -1.89
C THR A 68 -4.81 3.83 -1.98
N ILE A 69 -4.32 3.11 -3.00
CA ILE A 69 -2.88 2.95 -3.22
C ILE A 69 -2.20 4.31 -3.41
N ALA A 70 -2.80 5.18 -4.20
CA ALA A 70 -2.26 6.52 -4.42
C ALA A 70 -2.21 7.33 -3.12
N SER A 71 -3.26 7.28 -2.31
CA SER A 71 -3.30 7.95 -1.01
C SER A 71 -2.26 7.41 -0.05
N VAL A 72 -2.12 6.10 0.02
CA VAL A 72 -1.12 5.45 0.87
C VAL A 72 0.29 5.85 0.43
N ALA A 73 0.56 5.82 -0.86
CA ALA A 73 1.86 6.21 -1.40
C ALA A 73 2.20 7.66 -1.06
N TYR A 74 1.22 8.55 -1.21
CA TYR A 74 1.40 9.98 -0.89
C TYR A 74 1.78 10.17 0.58
N TRP A 75 0.96 9.64 1.49
CA TRP A 75 1.20 9.82 2.92
C TRP A 75 2.45 9.09 3.38
N LEU A 76 2.75 7.93 2.81
CA LEU A 76 3.96 7.19 3.15
C LEU A 76 5.21 7.97 2.75
N SER A 77 5.19 8.66 1.62
CA SER A 77 6.32 9.48 1.18
C SER A 77 6.61 10.66 2.10
N LEU A 78 5.64 11.05 2.92
CA LEU A 78 5.75 12.18 3.84
C LEU A 78 6.07 11.77 5.28
N VAL A 79 6.18 10.47 5.56
CA VAL A 79 6.46 10.01 6.93
C VAL A 79 7.85 10.48 7.34
N ASP A 80 7.93 11.07 8.55
CA ASP A 80 9.19 11.43 9.16
C ASP A 80 9.83 10.16 9.72
N SER A 81 10.97 9.76 9.16
CA SER A 81 11.63 8.52 9.56
C SER A 81 12.12 8.56 11.01
N SER A 82 12.31 9.74 11.59
CA SER A 82 12.75 9.86 12.98
C SER A 82 11.64 9.53 13.98
N THR A 83 10.38 9.76 13.62
CA THR A 83 9.24 9.45 14.50
C THR A 83 8.58 8.14 14.13
N GLY A 84 8.59 7.76 12.86
CA GLY A 84 7.90 6.57 12.37
C GLY A 84 6.38 6.63 12.52
N TYR A 85 5.80 7.83 12.63
CA TYR A 85 4.37 7.97 12.80
C TYR A 85 3.61 7.69 11.50
N LEU A 86 2.73 6.71 11.52
CA LEU A 86 2.01 6.23 10.35
C LEU A 86 0.50 6.50 10.42
N GLY A 87 0.08 7.45 11.25
CA GLY A 87 -1.34 7.73 11.43
C GLY A 87 -2.08 8.11 10.16
N ALA A 88 -1.46 8.93 9.30
CA ALA A 88 -2.09 9.33 8.04
C ALA A 88 -2.17 8.15 7.06
N VAL A 89 -1.17 7.30 7.05
CA VAL A 89 -1.17 6.06 6.24
C VAL A 89 -2.28 5.13 6.72
N ARG A 90 -2.37 4.94 8.04
CA ARG A 90 -3.44 4.14 8.64
C ARG A 90 -4.82 4.66 8.24
N ASP A 91 -5.01 5.98 8.31
CA ASP A 91 -6.30 6.57 7.97
C ASP A 91 -6.63 6.39 6.49
N ALA A 92 -5.65 6.52 5.61
CA ALA A 92 -5.84 6.28 4.17
C ALA A 92 -6.25 4.83 3.91
N ILE A 93 -5.67 3.87 4.62
CA ILE A 93 -6.05 2.46 4.49
C ILE A 93 -7.45 2.22 5.03
N ASN A 94 -7.79 2.81 6.17
CA ASN A 94 -9.09 2.61 6.78
C ASN A 94 -10.23 3.22 5.94
N ASP A 95 -9.96 4.30 5.23
CA ASP A 95 -10.96 4.93 4.35
C ASP A 95 -11.42 4.00 3.24
N ARG A 96 -10.63 2.99 2.87
CA ARG A 96 -11.03 2.04 1.82
C ARG A 96 -12.29 1.25 2.21
N SER A 97 -12.57 1.10 3.50
CA SER A 97 -13.73 0.36 3.96
C SER A 97 -15.03 1.03 3.57
N ASP A 98 -15.03 2.34 3.41
CA ASP A 98 -16.21 3.09 2.98
C ASP A 98 -16.55 2.79 1.52
N GLU A 99 -15.56 2.53 0.71
CA GLU A 99 -15.75 2.15 -0.69
C GLU A 99 -16.40 0.78 -0.83
N GLY A 100 -16.11 -0.11 0.09
CA GLY A 100 -16.64 -1.47 0.06
C GLY A 100 -18.06 -1.61 0.58
N VAL A 101 -18.64 -0.56 1.12
CA VAL A 101 -19.97 -0.58 1.73
C VAL A 101 -21.08 -0.28 0.71
N LEU A 102 -20.72 0.21 -0.42
CA LEU A 102 -21.69 0.60 -1.45
C LEU A 102 -22.43 -0.55 -2.12
#